data_74e5ed657fa1c0c77dd429e417ab59dd
#
_entry.id   74e5ed657fa1c0c77dd429e417ab59dd
#
_cell.length_a   1.000
_cell.length_b   1.000
_cell.length_c   1.000
_cell.angle_alpha   90.00
_cell.angle_beta   90.00
_cell.angle_gamma   90.00
#
_symmetry.space_group_name_H-M   'P 1'
#
loop_
_entity.id
_entity.type
_entity.pdbx_description
1 polymer ?
#
loop_
_entity_poly.entity_id
_entity_poly.type
_entity_poly.pdbx_seq_one_letter_code
_entity_poly.pdbx_strand_id
1 'polypeptide(L)'
;MKHHRVVITPGEPAGIGPDLVVQLAQRSWPVELVICADATLLQDRAAQLGLPLSLLPYDAALQPVPQQAGTLTLLNVPLRAPVIPGQLSTENGHYVVETLARACDGCLNGEFAALITGPVHKGVINDAGIAFTGHTEFFEERSHSPKVVMMLATEEMRVALVTTHLPIKAIPDAITPALLREIIGILHHDLQTKFGIEQPHVLVCGLNPHAGEGGHMGTEEIDTIIPVLNEMRAKGMNLSGPLPADTLFQPKYLENADAVLAMYHDQGLPVLKYQ
;
A
#
# COMPACT_ATOMS: atom_id res chain seq x y z
N MET A 1 13.61 22.99 -6.91
CA MET A 1 13.24 21.58 -6.59
C MET A 1 12.00 21.21 -7.36
N LYS A 2 11.95 20.01 -7.94
CA LYS A 2 10.75 19.50 -8.59
C LYS A 2 9.79 18.99 -7.51
N HIS A 3 8.62 19.60 -7.37
CA HIS A 3 7.61 19.11 -6.45
C HIS A 3 6.88 17.90 -7.02
N HIS A 4 6.37 17.05 -6.14
CA HIS A 4 5.56 15.91 -6.51
C HIS A 4 4.08 16.20 -6.32
N ARG A 5 3.28 15.48 -7.08
CA ARG A 5 1.83 15.48 -6.98
C ARG A 5 1.39 14.09 -6.52
N VAL A 6 0.62 14.02 -5.44
CA VAL A 6 0.02 12.77 -4.97
C VAL A 6 -1.50 12.88 -5.06
N VAL A 7 -2.16 11.78 -5.36
CA VAL A 7 -3.62 11.73 -5.42
C VAL A 7 -4.17 10.97 -4.22
N ILE A 8 -5.25 11.48 -3.64
CA ILE A 8 -5.93 10.88 -2.50
C ILE A 8 -7.36 10.53 -2.91
N THR A 9 -7.77 9.30 -2.63
CA THR A 9 -9.16 8.87 -2.73
C THR A 9 -9.73 8.71 -1.34
N PRO A 10 -10.73 9.52 -0.92
CA PRO A 10 -11.29 9.45 0.44
C PRO A 10 -12.02 8.15 0.76
N GLY A 11 -12.41 7.38 -0.26
CA GLY A 11 -13.11 6.12 -0.09
C GLY A 11 -14.61 6.28 0.11
N GLU A 12 -15.17 5.55 1.10
CA GLU A 12 -16.62 5.58 1.39
C GLU A 12 -17.07 7.00 1.77
N PRO A 13 -17.97 7.64 0.98
CA PRO A 13 -18.35 9.03 1.22
C PRO A 13 -19.11 9.24 2.53
N ALA A 14 -19.83 8.22 3.04
CA ALA A 14 -20.50 8.26 4.32
C ALA A 14 -19.58 7.94 5.52
N GLY A 15 -18.33 7.54 5.24
CA GLY A 15 -17.33 7.14 6.23
C GLY A 15 -16.42 8.28 6.69
N ILE A 16 -15.31 7.90 7.30
CA ILE A 16 -14.33 8.83 7.89
C ILE A 16 -13.32 9.42 6.90
N GLY A 17 -13.20 8.85 5.70
CA GLY A 17 -12.23 9.33 4.70
C GLY A 17 -12.36 10.80 4.37
N PRO A 18 -13.56 11.33 4.11
CA PRO A 18 -13.76 12.76 3.91
C PRO A 18 -13.36 13.62 5.12
N ASP A 19 -13.60 13.16 6.36
CA ASP A 19 -13.14 13.85 7.58
C ASP A 19 -11.63 13.95 7.62
N LEU A 20 -10.94 12.85 7.34
CA LEU A 20 -9.48 12.78 7.33
C LEU A 20 -8.88 13.73 6.29
N VAL A 21 -9.47 13.79 5.11
CA VAL A 21 -9.03 14.68 4.03
C VAL A 21 -9.20 16.15 4.41
N VAL A 22 -10.32 16.51 5.01
CA VAL A 22 -10.56 17.89 5.50
C VAL A 22 -9.56 18.25 6.60
N GLN A 23 -9.27 17.35 7.53
CA GLN A 23 -8.27 17.56 8.58
C GLN A 23 -6.86 17.68 8.02
N LEU A 24 -6.52 16.86 7.02
CA LEU A 24 -5.25 16.93 6.30
C LEU A 24 -5.00 18.29 5.67
N ALA A 25 -6.06 18.92 5.17
CA ALA A 25 -6.04 20.26 4.56
C ALA A 25 -5.64 21.38 5.52
N GLN A 26 -5.70 21.15 6.84
CA GLN A 26 -5.39 22.19 7.84
C GLN A 26 -3.88 22.43 7.98
N ARG A 27 -3.04 21.65 7.30
CA ARG A 27 -1.58 21.78 7.30
C ARG A 27 -1.06 22.10 5.91
N SER A 28 0.13 22.71 5.86
CA SER A 28 0.89 22.83 4.62
C SER A 28 1.68 21.54 4.35
N TRP A 29 1.79 21.18 3.08
CA TRP A 29 2.48 19.98 2.65
C TRP A 29 3.50 20.30 1.56
N PRO A 30 4.68 19.65 1.54
CA PRO A 30 5.71 19.91 0.54
C PRO A 30 5.37 19.31 -0.85
N VAL A 31 4.22 18.68 -0.97
CA VAL A 31 3.68 18.08 -2.19
C VAL A 31 2.32 18.68 -2.53
N GLU A 32 1.92 18.62 -3.78
CA GLU A 32 0.54 18.95 -4.16
C GLU A 32 -0.38 17.77 -3.82
N LEU A 33 -1.44 18.04 -3.07
CA LEU A 33 -2.45 17.06 -2.69
C LEU A 33 -3.66 17.18 -3.61
N VAL A 34 -3.80 16.25 -4.54
CA VAL A 34 -4.97 16.16 -5.42
C VAL A 34 -5.99 15.23 -4.81
N ILE A 35 -7.16 15.74 -4.48
CA ILE A 35 -8.23 14.93 -3.93
C ILE A 35 -9.21 14.55 -5.05
N CYS A 36 -9.34 13.25 -5.28
CA CYS A 36 -10.27 12.68 -6.24
C CYS A 36 -11.61 12.40 -5.54
N ALA A 37 -12.51 13.38 -5.56
CA ALA A 37 -13.77 13.33 -4.80
C ALA A 37 -14.77 14.38 -5.31
N ASP A 38 -15.99 14.31 -4.77
CA ASP A 38 -17.02 15.31 -5.01
C ASP A 38 -16.79 16.58 -4.19
N ALA A 39 -16.88 17.74 -4.85
CA ALA A 39 -16.66 19.03 -4.21
C ALA A 39 -17.65 19.30 -3.08
N THR A 40 -18.93 19.03 -3.29
CA THR A 40 -20.01 19.28 -2.31
C THR A 40 -19.83 18.39 -1.08
N LEU A 41 -19.47 17.12 -1.28
CA LEU A 41 -19.15 16.20 -0.18
C LEU A 41 -18.07 16.79 0.75
N LEU A 42 -16.98 17.29 0.19
CA LEU A 42 -15.88 17.85 0.98
C LEU A 42 -16.26 19.14 1.67
N GLN A 43 -16.97 20.04 1.00
CA GLN A 43 -17.45 21.30 1.57
C GLN A 43 -18.45 21.07 2.72
N ASP A 44 -19.39 20.16 2.53
CA ASP A 44 -20.37 19.82 3.57
C ASP A 44 -19.69 19.20 4.80
N ARG A 45 -18.70 18.32 4.57
CA ARG A 45 -17.95 17.70 5.66
C ARG A 45 -17.09 18.73 6.41
N ALA A 46 -16.45 19.66 5.70
CA ALA A 46 -15.69 20.75 6.30
C ALA A 46 -16.59 21.65 7.16
N ALA A 47 -17.80 21.97 6.69
CA ALA A 47 -18.78 22.73 7.44
C ALA A 47 -19.22 21.99 8.72
N GLN A 48 -19.49 20.69 8.64
CA GLN A 48 -19.85 19.86 9.79
C GLN A 48 -18.75 19.78 10.83
N LEU A 49 -17.47 19.76 10.40
CA LEU A 49 -16.31 19.75 11.28
C LEU A 49 -15.93 21.14 11.80
N GLY A 50 -16.53 22.21 11.26
CA GLY A 50 -16.18 23.58 11.60
C GLY A 50 -14.75 23.96 11.16
N LEU A 51 -14.25 23.37 10.09
CA LEU A 51 -12.90 23.59 9.57
C LEU A 51 -12.94 24.37 8.25
N PRO A 52 -12.01 25.33 8.05
CA PRO A 52 -11.92 26.05 6.79
C PRO A 52 -11.43 25.14 5.66
N LEU A 53 -12.01 25.29 4.48
CA LEU A 53 -11.58 24.55 3.29
C LEU A 53 -11.81 25.37 2.03
N SER A 54 -10.74 25.61 1.27
CA SER A 54 -10.79 26.15 -0.09
C SER A 54 -10.36 25.05 -1.08
N LEU A 55 -11.22 24.77 -2.06
CA LEU A 55 -10.93 23.79 -3.11
C LEU A 55 -10.40 24.52 -4.33
N LEU A 56 -9.17 24.18 -4.75
CA LEU A 56 -8.53 24.70 -5.95
C LEU A 56 -8.76 23.70 -7.08
N PRO A 57 -9.17 24.15 -8.28
CA PRO A 57 -9.37 23.23 -9.38
C PRO A 57 -8.05 22.59 -9.81
N TYR A 58 -8.07 21.27 -10.01
CA TYR A 58 -6.93 20.53 -10.53
C TYR A 58 -6.78 20.77 -12.03
N ASP A 59 -5.55 21.05 -12.45
CA ASP A 59 -5.16 21.16 -13.87
C ASP A 59 -3.86 20.37 -14.09
N ALA A 60 -3.96 19.30 -14.86
CA ALA A 60 -2.83 18.42 -15.18
C ALA A 60 -1.71 19.13 -15.99
N ALA A 61 -2.04 20.23 -16.68
CA ALA A 61 -1.08 21.00 -17.46
C ALA A 61 -0.15 21.88 -16.60
N LEU A 62 -0.55 22.17 -15.36
CA LEU A 62 0.24 22.99 -14.45
C LEU A 62 1.29 22.14 -13.72
N GLN A 63 2.41 22.78 -13.39
CA GLN A 63 3.42 22.13 -12.55
C GLN A 63 2.92 21.97 -11.11
N PRO A 64 3.26 20.84 -10.45
CA PRO A 64 2.91 20.65 -9.05
C PRO A 64 3.47 21.75 -8.15
N VAL A 65 2.68 22.23 -7.20
CA VAL A 65 3.08 23.21 -6.19
C VAL A 65 2.78 22.67 -4.78
N PRO A 66 3.56 23.07 -3.77
CA PRO A 66 3.27 22.69 -2.38
C PRO A 66 1.86 23.10 -1.96
N GLN A 67 1.18 22.21 -1.24
CA GLN A 67 -0.18 22.49 -0.77
C GLN A 67 -0.16 23.44 0.42
N GLN A 68 -0.90 24.53 0.32
CA GLN A 68 -1.04 25.52 1.40
C GLN A 68 -2.10 25.07 2.40
N ALA A 69 -1.89 25.41 3.69
CA ALA A 69 -2.87 25.16 4.73
C ALA A 69 -4.23 25.80 4.41
N GLY A 70 -5.31 25.08 4.70
CA GLY A 70 -6.68 25.50 4.40
C GLY A 70 -7.12 25.21 2.96
N THR A 71 -6.27 24.60 2.14
CA THR A 71 -6.56 24.30 0.73
C THR A 71 -6.36 22.84 0.38
N LEU A 72 -7.11 22.38 -0.62
CA LEU A 72 -6.89 21.11 -1.33
C LEU A 72 -7.05 21.35 -2.84
N THR A 73 -6.29 20.64 -3.64
CA THR A 73 -6.47 20.65 -5.09
C THR A 73 -7.49 19.56 -5.46
N LEU A 74 -8.58 19.93 -6.11
CA LEU A 74 -9.71 19.05 -6.36
C LEU A 74 -9.73 18.54 -7.80
N LEU A 75 -9.70 17.22 -7.97
CA LEU A 75 -10.12 16.51 -9.16
C LEU A 75 -11.55 16.04 -8.91
N ASN A 76 -12.52 16.79 -9.45
CA ASN A 76 -13.92 16.54 -9.10
C ASN A 76 -14.46 15.29 -9.78
N VAL A 77 -15.02 14.40 -8.94
CA VAL A 77 -15.83 13.25 -9.36
C VAL A 77 -17.17 13.38 -8.66
N PRO A 78 -18.28 13.56 -9.38
CA PRO A 78 -19.57 13.82 -8.75
C PRO A 78 -20.13 12.57 -8.05
N LEU A 79 -20.74 12.79 -6.87
CA LEU A 79 -21.57 11.80 -6.22
C LEU A 79 -22.76 11.42 -7.11
N ARG A 80 -23.26 10.20 -6.93
CA ARG A 80 -24.46 9.71 -7.63
C ARG A 80 -25.74 9.85 -6.80
N ALA A 81 -25.58 10.03 -5.49
CA ALA A 81 -26.68 10.26 -4.57
C ALA A 81 -26.20 11.13 -3.38
N PRO A 82 -27.13 11.80 -2.68
CA PRO A 82 -26.81 12.53 -1.46
C PRO A 82 -26.18 11.62 -0.39
N VAL A 83 -25.28 12.20 0.39
CA VAL A 83 -24.57 11.50 1.46
C VAL A 83 -25.04 11.98 2.82
N ILE A 84 -25.37 11.03 3.69
CA ILE A 84 -25.60 11.25 5.10
C ILE A 84 -24.48 10.56 5.86
N PRO A 85 -23.60 11.27 6.58
CA PRO A 85 -22.51 10.66 7.31
C PRO A 85 -22.99 9.55 8.26
N GLY A 86 -22.31 8.40 8.20
CA GLY A 86 -22.66 7.22 9.00
C GLY A 86 -23.76 6.35 8.40
N GLN A 87 -24.39 6.75 7.29
CA GLN A 87 -25.43 5.95 6.62
C GLN A 87 -24.94 5.49 5.25
N LEU A 88 -24.66 4.19 5.14
CA LEU A 88 -24.20 3.57 3.91
C LEU A 88 -25.29 3.56 2.84
N SER A 89 -24.91 3.82 1.59
CA SER A 89 -25.81 3.75 0.43
C SER A 89 -25.11 3.09 -0.76
N THR A 90 -25.75 2.10 -1.35
CA THR A 90 -25.25 1.42 -2.55
C THR A 90 -25.23 2.32 -3.78
N GLU A 91 -26.02 3.41 -3.78
CA GLU A 91 -26.08 4.35 -4.90
C GLU A 91 -24.75 5.03 -5.19
N ASN A 92 -23.87 5.17 -4.19
CA ASN A 92 -22.53 5.73 -4.33
C ASN A 92 -21.43 4.69 -4.51
N GLY A 93 -21.73 3.41 -4.65
CA GLY A 93 -20.74 2.36 -4.88
C GLY A 93 -19.92 2.61 -6.16
N HIS A 94 -20.60 2.98 -7.25
CA HIS A 94 -19.92 3.33 -8.52
C HIS A 94 -19.06 4.58 -8.40
N TYR A 95 -19.47 5.58 -7.63
CA TYR A 95 -18.67 6.77 -7.34
C TYR A 95 -17.33 6.40 -6.72
N VAL A 96 -17.33 5.52 -5.71
CA VAL A 96 -16.10 5.08 -5.04
C VAL A 96 -15.15 4.41 -6.02
N VAL A 97 -15.63 3.47 -6.82
CA VAL A 97 -14.82 2.76 -7.81
C VAL A 97 -14.31 3.71 -8.91
N GLU A 98 -15.10 4.67 -9.34
CA GLU A 98 -14.70 5.68 -10.30
C GLU A 98 -13.53 6.52 -9.79
N THR A 99 -13.54 6.93 -8.52
CA THR A 99 -12.42 7.64 -7.90
C THR A 99 -11.14 6.81 -7.90
N LEU A 100 -11.24 5.52 -7.53
CA LEU A 100 -10.10 4.60 -7.52
C LEU A 100 -9.53 4.39 -8.93
N ALA A 101 -10.40 4.20 -9.90
CA ALA A 101 -10.00 4.01 -11.30
C ALA A 101 -9.26 5.24 -11.84
N ARG A 102 -9.82 6.43 -11.63
CA ARG A 102 -9.23 7.70 -12.10
C ARG A 102 -7.86 7.94 -11.47
N ALA A 103 -7.74 7.71 -10.18
CA ALA A 103 -6.48 7.88 -9.45
C ALA A 103 -5.42 6.86 -9.89
N CYS A 104 -5.79 5.60 -10.05
CA CYS A 104 -4.91 4.56 -10.55
C CYS A 104 -4.37 4.89 -11.94
N ASP A 105 -5.25 5.26 -12.87
CA ASP A 105 -4.86 5.62 -14.24
C ASP A 105 -3.87 6.80 -14.25
N GLY A 106 -4.09 7.79 -13.38
CA GLY A 106 -3.18 8.92 -13.23
C GLY A 106 -1.79 8.52 -12.73
N CYS A 107 -1.69 7.54 -11.84
CA CYS A 107 -0.41 6.99 -11.41
C CYS A 107 0.29 6.23 -12.54
N LEU A 108 -0.46 5.45 -13.32
CA LEU A 108 0.09 4.65 -14.41
C LEU A 108 0.64 5.50 -15.56
N ASN A 109 0.01 6.64 -15.84
CA ASN A 109 0.45 7.54 -16.91
C ASN A 109 1.44 8.62 -16.45
N GLY A 110 1.87 8.58 -15.17
CA GLY A 110 2.85 9.52 -14.62
C GLY A 110 2.27 10.88 -14.20
N GLU A 111 0.97 11.03 -14.18
CA GLU A 111 0.27 12.24 -13.72
C GLU A 111 0.45 12.43 -12.19
N PHE A 112 0.39 11.35 -11.44
CA PHE A 112 0.60 11.32 -9.99
C PHE A 112 1.78 10.43 -9.62
N ALA A 113 2.55 10.86 -8.61
CA ALA A 113 3.68 10.10 -8.09
C ALA A 113 3.25 8.93 -7.21
N ALA A 114 2.10 9.06 -6.54
CA ALA A 114 1.54 8.04 -5.64
C ALA A 114 0.04 8.24 -5.46
N LEU A 115 -0.64 7.16 -5.06
CA LEU A 115 -2.04 7.14 -4.65
C LEU A 115 -2.12 6.80 -3.15
N ILE A 116 -2.85 7.62 -2.40
CA ILE A 116 -3.16 7.42 -0.98
C ILE A 116 -4.65 7.14 -0.87
N THR A 117 -5.01 6.05 -0.19
CA THR A 117 -6.40 5.59 -0.10
C THR A 117 -6.98 5.78 1.30
N GLY A 118 -8.18 6.34 1.37
CA GLY A 118 -9.05 6.27 2.53
C GLY A 118 -9.84 4.95 2.58
N PRO A 119 -10.49 4.63 3.71
CA PRO A 119 -11.22 3.39 3.86
C PRO A 119 -12.43 3.30 2.91
N VAL A 120 -12.64 2.12 2.34
CA VAL A 120 -13.82 1.76 1.56
C VAL A 120 -14.69 0.75 2.29
N HIS A 121 -15.95 0.64 1.94
CA HIS A 121 -16.85 -0.39 2.43
C HIS A 121 -17.13 -1.41 1.32
N LYS A 122 -16.44 -2.55 1.37
CA LYS A 122 -16.51 -3.59 0.33
C LYS A 122 -17.94 -4.07 0.08
N GLY A 123 -18.72 -4.26 1.15
CA GLY A 123 -20.11 -4.69 1.06
C GLY A 123 -20.96 -3.74 0.22
N VAL A 124 -20.87 -2.44 0.46
CA VAL A 124 -21.62 -1.43 -0.33
C VAL A 124 -21.26 -1.48 -1.81
N ILE A 125 -19.98 -1.63 -2.12
CA ILE A 125 -19.51 -1.71 -3.52
C ILE A 125 -20.04 -2.98 -4.19
N ASN A 126 -19.97 -4.12 -3.50
CA ASN A 126 -20.50 -5.39 -4.02
C ASN A 126 -22.02 -5.35 -4.17
N ASP A 127 -22.74 -4.77 -3.21
CA ASP A 127 -24.20 -4.61 -3.26
C ASP A 127 -24.64 -3.66 -4.37
N ALA A 128 -23.74 -2.75 -4.82
CA ALA A 128 -23.96 -1.92 -6.00
C ALA A 128 -23.76 -2.68 -7.34
N GLY A 129 -23.44 -3.97 -7.29
CA GLY A 129 -23.26 -4.83 -8.46
C GLY A 129 -21.84 -4.83 -9.01
N ILE A 130 -20.84 -4.36 -8.26
CA ILE A 130 -19.44 -4.32 -8.65
C ILE A 130 -18.68 -5.37 -7.85
N ALA A 131 -18.03 -6.31 -8.53
CA ALA A 131 -17.14 -7.26 -7.87
C ALA A 131 -15.90 -6.51 -7.31
N PHE A 132 -15.77 -6.46 -5.99
CA PHE A 132 -14.70 -5.75 -5.30
C PHE A 132 -14.26 -6.54 -4.07
N THR A 133 -13.00 -6.93 -4.04
CA THR A 133 -12.39 -7.68 -2.94
C THR A 133 -11.48 -6.84 -2.06
N GLY A 134 -10.97 -5.74 -2.59
CA GLY A 134 -10.12 -4.79 -1.88
C GLY A 134 -9.37 -3.88 -2.84
N HIS A 135 -8.64 -2.91 -2.27
CA HIS A 135 -7.79 -2.00 -3.04
C HIS A 135 -6.69 -2.75 -3.79
N THR A 136 -6.03 -3.68 -3.11
CA THR A 136 -4.87 -4.40 -3.67
C THR A 136 -5.23 -5.14 -4.95
N GLU A 137 -6.28 -5.93 -4.90
CA GLU A 137 -6.76 -6.71 -6.04
C GLU A 137 -7.30 -5.80 -7.17
N PHE A 138 -7.99 -4.73 -6.79
CA PHE A 138 -8.48 -3.74 -7.76
C PHE A 138 -7.33 -3.07 -8.53
N PHE A 139 -6.27 -2.66 -7.82
CA PHE A 139 -5.12 -2.00 -8.47
C PHE A 139 -4.25 -2.99 -9.24
N GLU A 140 -4.10 -4.23 -8.74
CA GLU A 140 -3.39 -5.29 -9.47
C GLU A 140 -4.04 -5.55 -10.82
N GLU A 141 -5.35 -5.74 -10.83
CA GLU A 141 -6.13 -5.97 -12.06
C GLU A 141 -6.05 -4.77 -13.01
N ARG A 142 -6.34 -3.56 -12.50
CA ARG A 142 -6.39 -2.36 -13.33
C ARG A 142 -5.04 -1.97 -13.90
N SER A 143 -3.96 -2.18 -13.16
CA SER A 143 -2.60 -1.89 -13.64
C SER A 143 -2.02 -2.98 -14.53
N HIS A 144 -2.73 -4.10 -14.69
CA HIS A 144 -2.22 -5.29 -15.37
C HIS A 144 -0.88 -5.76 -14.79
N SER A 145 -0.66 -5.54 -13.50
CA SER A 145 0.54 -6.00 -12.81
C SER A 145 0.50 -7.51 -12.63
N PRO A 146 1.59 -8.23 -12.97
CA PRO A 146 1.62 -9.67 -12.82
C PRO A 146 1.55 -10.08 -11.34
N LYS A 147 2.08 -9.23 -10.45
CA LYS A 147 2.11 -9.45 -9.01
C LYS A 147 2.25 -8.13 -8.25
N VAL A 148 1.62 -8.06 -7.09
CA VAL A 148 1.81 -6.98 -6.11
C VAL A 148 2.54 -7.52 -4.89
N VAL A 149 3.30 -6.64 -4.23
CA VAL A 149 3.96 -6.94 -2.95
C VAL A 149 3.35 -6.05 -1.88
N MET A 150 2.80 -6.66 -0.84
CA MET A 150 2.32 -5.95 0.33
C MET A 150 3.51 -5.61 1.23
N MET A 151 3.64 -4.34 1.55
CA MET A 151 4.65 -3.85 2.50
C MET A 151 3.99 -2.96 3.53
N LEU A 152 4.32 -3.18 4.80
CA LEU A 152 4.02 -2.26 5.87
C LEU A 152 5.34 -1.61 6.33
N ALA A 153 5.29 -0.33 6.62
CA ALA A 153 6.48 0.42 7.00
C ALA A 153 6.22 1.34 8.19
N THR A 154 7.24 1.44 9.04
CA THR A 154 7.40 2.49 10.04
C THR A 154 8.65 3.31 9.67
N GLU A 155 8.99 4.33 10.44
CA GLU A 155 10.24 5.05 10.24
C GLU A 155 11.47 4.15 10.39
N GLU A 156 11.37 3.11 11.23
CA GLU A 156 12.48 2.23 11.61
C GLU A 156 12.54 0.93 10.82
N MET A 157 11.40 0.48 10.24
CA MET A 157 11.33 -0.86 9.66
C MET A 157 10.36 -0.93 8.48
N ARG A 158 10.74 -1.71 7.45
CA ARG A 158 9.87 -2.11 6.33
C ARG A 158 9.72 -3.62 6.35
N VAL A 159 8.49 -4.11 6.35
CA VAL A 159 8.19 -5.54 6.29
C VAL A 159 7.36 -5.83 5.04
N ALA A 160 7.92 -6.61 4.14
CA ALA A 160 7.23 -7.13 2.96
C ALA A 160 6.80 -8.58 3.18
N LEU A 161 5.76 -9.02 2.50
CA LEU A 161 5.15 -10.33 2.66
C LEU A 161 5.24 -11.15 1.38
N VAL A 162 5.64 -12.42 1.49
CA VAL A 162 5.59 -13.39 0.39
C VAL A 162 4.15 -13.82 0.14
N THR A 163 3.43 -14.17 1.22
CA THR A 163 2.00 -14.48 1.20
C THR A 163 1.23 -13.52 2.09
N THR A 164 -0.02 -13.24 1.77
CA THR A 164 -0.85 -12.25 2.48
C THR A 164 -1.98 -12.92 3.27
N HIS A 165 -3.17 -13.02 2.70
CA HIS A 165 -4.38 -13.47 3.39
C HIS A 165 -4.69 -14.94 3.08
N LEU A 166 -3.83 -15.85 3.53
CA LEU A 166 -4.01 -17.30 3.38
C LEU A 166 -4.24 -17.96 4.74
N PRO A 167 -5.05 -19.03 4.80
CA PRO A 167 -5.08 -19.91 5.96
C PRO A 167 -3.68 -20.49 6.23
N ILE A 168 -3.28 -20.62 7.50
CA ILE A 168 -1.93 -21.09 7.87
C ILE A 168 -1.56 -22.40 7.18
N LYS A 169 -2.49 -23.33 7.07
CA LYS A 169 -2.26 -24.63 6.42
C LYS A 169 -1.96 -24.56 4.93
N ALA A 170 -2.32 -23.45 4.27
CA ALA A 170 -2.08 -23.23 2.84
C ALA A 170 -0.75 -22.53 2.55
N ILE A 171 -0.11 -21.98 3.56
CA ILE A 171 1.10 -21.17 3.40
C ILE A 171 2.27 -21.98 2.84
N PRO A 172 2.62 -23.17 3.36
CA PRO A 172 3.75 -23.93 2.86
C PRO A 172 3.65 -24.24 1.36
N ASP A 173 2.49 -24.65 0.90
CA ASP A 173 2.25 -24.97 -0.51
C ASP A 173 2.24 -23.73 -1.41
N ALA A 174 1.90 -22.57 -0.87
CA ALA A 174 1.90 -21.31 -1.61
C ALA A 174 3.32 -20.76 -1.85
N ILE A 175 4.28 -21.10 -0.98
CA ILE A 175 5.66 -20.62 -1.08
C ILE A 175 6.41 -21.51 -2.08
N THR A 176 6.29 -21.14 -3.35
CA THR A 176 6.97 -21.80 -4.46
C THR A 176 8.24 -21.06 -4.85
N PRO A 177 9.20 -21.71 -5.52
CA PRO A 177 10.37 -21.01 -6.08
C PRO A 177 9.99 -19.86 -7.00
N ALA A 178 8.97 -20.05 -7.83
CA ALA A 178 8.49 -19.01 -8.76
C ALA A 178 7.96 -17.79 -8.02
N LEU A 179 7.12 -17.98 -7.00
CA LEU A 179 6.59 -16.88 -6.18
C LEU A 179 7.70 -16.13 -5.46
N LEU A 180 8.65 -16.85 -4.85
CA LEU A 180 9.77 -16.22 -4.14
C LEU A 180 10.64 -15.37 -5.08
N ARG A 181 10.97 -15.87 -6.26
CA ARG A 181 11.74 -15.11 -7.28
C ARG A 181 11.02 -13.83 -7.65
N GLU A 182 9.72 -13.93 -7.90
CA GLU A 182 8.89 -12.80 -8.31
C GLU A 182 8.80 -11.74 -7.21
N ILE A 183 8.46 -12.13 -5.98
CA ILE A 183 8.35 -11.21 -4.83
C ILE A 183 9.70 -10.56 -4.52
N ILE A 184 10.78 -11.32 -4.45
CA ILE A 184 12.13 -10.79 -4.17
C ILE A 184 12.56 -9.82 -5.28
N GLY A 185 12.31 -10.17 -6.55
CA GLY A 185 12.63 -9.32 -7.68
C GLY A 185 11.90 -7.98 -7.63
N ILE A 186 10.60 -7.99 -7.36
CA ILE A 186 9.79 -6.77 -7.23
C ILE A 186 10.27 -5.93 -6.03
N LEU A 187 10.45 -6.56 -4.87
CA LEU A 187 10.91 -5.87 -3.65
C LEU A 187 12.26 -5.20 -3.88
N HIS A 188 13.24 -5.91 -4.42
CA HIS A 188 14.56 -5.37 -4.69
C HIS A 188 14.50 -4.20 -5.68
N HIS A 189 13.80 -4.36 -6.80
CA HIS A 189 13.62 -3.31 -7.80
C HIS A 189 12.96 -2.06 -7.22
N ASP A 190 11.91 -2.21 -6.43
CA ASP A 190 11.18 -1.09 -5.85
C ASP A 190 11.97 -0.40 -4.73
N LEU A 191 12.74 -1.14 -3.95
CA LEU A 191 13.67 -0.54 -2.98
C LEU A 191 14.71 0.35 -3.68
N GLN A 192 15.19 -0.05 -4.86
CA GLN A 192 16.09 0.77 -5.65
C GLN A 192 15.39 1.99 -6.27
N THR A 193 14.29 1.78 -6.97
CA THR A 193 13.67 2.80 -7.83
C THR A 193 12.74 3.75 -7.08
N LYS A 194 12.04 3.27 -6.05
CA LYS A 194 11.05 4.05 -5.30
C LYS A 194 11.56 4.54 -3.95
N PHE A 195 12.46 3.79 -3.32
CA PHE A 195 13.06 4.17 -2.05
C PHE A 195 14.48 4.76 -2.21
N GLY A 196 15.07 4.70 -3.41
CA GLY A 196 16.37 5.30 -3.71
C GLY A 196 17.57 4.58 -3.06
N ILE A 197 17.42 3.30 -2.74
CA ILE A 197 18.46 2.49 -2.11
C ILE A 197 19.24 1.75 -3.18
N GLU A 198 20.48 2.17 -3.46
CA GLU A 198 21.28 1.60 -4.55
C GLU A 198 21.58 0.11 -4.37
N GLN A 199 21.88 -0.29 -3.14
CA GLN A 199 22.24 -1.67 -2.77
C GLN A 199 21.35 -2.17 -1.63
N PRO A 200 20.08 -2.52 -1.89
CA PRO A 200 19.17 -2.96 -0.84
C PRO A 200 19.67 -4.21 -0.13
N HIS A 201 19.65 -4.16 1.19
CA HIS A 201 19.88 -5.33 2.05
C HIS A 201 18.56 -5.81 2.63
N VAL A 202 18.16 -7.02 2.29
CA VAL A 202 16.91 -7.64 2.72
C VAL A 202 17.21 -8.82 3.65
N LEU A 203 16.62 -8.80 4.83
CA LEU A 203 16.58 -9.93 5.75
C LEU A 203 15.40 -10.82 5.38
N VAL A 204 15.62 -12.10 5.17
CA VAL A 204 14.58 -13.05 4.77
C VAL A 204 14.30 -14.01 5.91
N CYS A 205 13.06 -14.07 6.36
CA CYS A 205 12.61 -15.03 7.35
C CYS A 205 12.59 -16.45 6.77
N GLY A 206 12.92 -17.45 7.62
CA GLY A 206 12.50 -18.81 7.34
C GLY A 206 10.98 -18.96 7.48
N LEU A 207 10.44 -20.08 7.04
CA LEU A 207 9.03 -20.42 7.22
C LEU A 207 8.79 -21.11 8.56
N ASN A 208 9.63 -22.11 8.85
CA ASN A 208 9.49 -22.96 10.05
C ASN A 208 10.18 -22.35 11.27
N PRO A 209 9.82 -22.78 12.49
CA PRO A 209 10.58 -22.42 13.68
C PRO A 209 12.06 -22.75 13.51
N HIS A 210 12.92 -21.87 14.02
CA HIS A 210 14.38 -21.96 13.87
C HIS A 210 14.87 -22.11 12.43
N ALA A 211 14.10 -21.56 11.46
CA ALA A 211 14.36 -21.69 10.02
C ALA A 211 14.54 -23.16 9.59
N GLY A 212 13.76 -24.05 10.16
CA GLY A 212 13.74 -25.48 9.87
C GLY A 212 14.82 -26.31 10.56
N GLU A 213 15.73 -25.68 11.31
CA GLU A 213 16.79 -26.37 12.08
C GLU A 213 17.52 -27.49 11.28
N GLY A 214 18.02 -27.15 10.09
CA GLY A 214 18.70 -28.09 9.21
C GLY A 214 17.81 -29.20 8.64
N GLY A 215 16.48 -28.97 8.60
CA GLY A 215 15.50 -29.92 8.08
C GLY A 215 14.79 -30.75 9.17
N HIS A 216 15.18 -30.58 10.43
CA HIS A 216 14.53 -31.31 11.55
C HIS A 216 13.12 -30.79 11.87
N MET A 217 12.84 -29.55 11.51
CA MET A 217 11.54 -28.89 11.73
C MET A 217 10.87 -28.45 10.45
N GLY A 218 11.01 -29.24 9.40
CA GLY A 218 10.50 -28.94 8.07
C GLY A 218 11.64 -28.70 7.07
N THR A 219 11.35 -28.90 5.80
CA THR A 219 12.37 -28.84 4.72
C THR A 219 12.16 -27.71 3.73
N GLU A 220 11.16 -26.85 3.95
CA GLU A 220 10.82 -25.76 3.03
C GLU A 220 11.98 -24.78 2.84
N GLU A 221 12.80 -24.57 3.86
CA GLU A 221 14.00 -23.76 3.77
C GLU A 221 15.03 -24.42 2.83
N ILE A 222 15.28 -25.72 3.02
CA ILE A 222 16.26 -26.49 2.21
C ILE A 222 15.79 -26.66 0.78
N ASP A 223 14.52 -27.01 0.60
CA ASP A 223 13.99 -27.40 -0.71
C ASP A 223 13.63 -26.19 -1.57
N THR A 224 13.27 -25.06 -0.96
CA THR A 224 12.69 -23.92 -1.68
C THR A 224 13.41 -22.60 -1.36
N ILE A 225 13.49 -22.18 -0.10
CA ILE A 225 13.94 -20.82 0.24
C ILE A 225 15.43 -20.65 -0.04
N ILE A 226 16.27 -21.52 0.49
CA ILE A 226 17.74 -21.44 0.30
C ILE A 226 18.14 -21.46 -1.17
N PRO A 227 17.64 -22.39 -2.00
CA PRO A 227 17.98 -22.40 -3.42
C PRO A 227 17.62 -21.11 -4.14
N VAL A 228 16.44 -20.53 -3.87
CA VAL A 228 16.03 -19.27 -4.49
C VAL A 228 16.89 -18.11 -4.01
N LEU A 229 17.18 -18.00 -2.71
CA LEU A 229 18.06 -16.95 -2.19
C LEU A 229 19.46 -17.05 -2.79
N ASN A 230 20.01 -18.23 -2.94
CA ASN A 230 21.31 -18.44 -3.59
C ASN A 230 21.30 -18.00 -5.07
N GLU A 231 20.23 -18.33 -5.80
CA GLU A 231 20.03 -17.89 -7.17
C GLU A 231 19.99 -16.35 -7.27
N MET A 232 19.22 -15.69 -6.40
CA MET A 232 19.08 -14.25 -6.42
C MET A 232 20.36 -13.53 -5.96
N ARG A 233 21.11 -14.10 -5.00
CA ARG A 233 22.45 -13.62 -4.61
C ARG A 233 23.43 -13.68 -5.77
N ALA A 234 23.38 -14.75 -6.57
CA ALA A 234 24.21 -14.88 -7.75
C ALA A 234 23.94 -13.80 -8.80
N LYS A 235 22.75 -13.19 -8.78
CA LYS A 235 22.37 -12.03 -9.60
C LYS A 235 22.78 -10.68 -8.98
N GLY A 236 23.48 -10.69 -7.86
CA GLY A 236 24.00 -9.48 -7.19
C GLY A 236 23.11 -8.91 -6.08
N MET A 237 22.04 -9.58 -5.68
CA MET A 237 21.20 -9.13 -4.58
C MET A 237 21.81 -9.44 -3.22
N ASN A 238 21.72 -8.50 -2.28
CA ASN A 238 22.18 -8.67 -0.90
C ASN A 238 21.02 -9.19 -0.03
N LEU A 239 20.96 -10.50 0.13
CA LEU A 239 19.94 -11.21 0.88
C LEU A 239 20.58 -11.97 2.03
N SER A 240 20.13 -11.73 3.25
CA SER A 240 20.54 -12.49 4.45
C SER A 240 19.41 -13.42 4.88
N GLY A 241 19.71 -14.71 5.02
CA GLY A 241 18.72 -15.68 5.45
C GLY A 241 18.78 -17.01 4.70
N PRO A 242 17.81 -17.88 4.92
CA PRO A 242 16.67 -17.69 5.83
C PRO A 242 17.09 -17.62 7.30
N LEU A 243 16.56 -16.66 8.01
CA LEU A 243 16.84 -16.45 9.45
C LEU A 243 15.61 -16.82 10.28
N PRO A 244 15.80 -17.37 11.51
CA PRO A 244 14.70 -17.57 12.44
C PRO A 244 13.96 -16.26 12.71
N ALA A 245 12.64 -16.24 12.53
CA ALA A 245 11.85 -15.02 12.69
C ALA A 245 11.83 -14.51 14.14
N ASP A 246 11.94 -15.39 15.13
CA ASP A 246 11.98 -15.04 16.54
C ASP A 246 13.21 -14.21 16.94
N THR A 247 14.28 -14.29 16.16
CA THR A 247 15.54 -13.57 16.42
C THR A 247 15.90 -12.52 15.38
N LEU A 248 15.34 -12.63 14.16
CA LEU A 248 15.64 -11.73 13.04
C LEU A 248 15.34 -10.26 13.36
N PHE A 249 14.28 -9.99 14.10
CA PHE A 249 13.83 -8.63 14.41
C PHE A 249 14.64 -7.92 15.51
N GLN A 250 15.74 -8.51 15.95
CA GLN A 250 16.62 -7.86 16.92
C GLN A 250 17.36 -6.67 16.29
N PRO A 251 17.61 -5.60 17.05
CA PRO A 251 18.27 -4.38 16.53
C PRO A 251 19.55 -4.64 15.77
N LYS A 252 20.39 -5.57 16.24
CA LYS A 252 21.67 -5.93 15.60
C LYS A 252 21.54 -6.38 14.13
N TYR A 253 20.39 -6.91 13.75
CA TYR A 253 20.11 -7.29 12.37
C TYR A 253 19.43 -6.15 11.60
N LEU A 254 18.46 -5.47 12.25
CA LEU A 254 17.68 -4.43 11.61
C LEU A 254 18.47 -3.18 11.28
N GLU A 255 19.47 -2.83 12.10
CA GLU A 255 20.32 -1.62 11.90
C GLU A 255 21.00 -1.57 10.52
N ASN A 256 21.30 -2.72 9.94
CA ASN A 256 21.99 -2.81 8.65
C ASN A 256 21.08 -3.34 7.53
N ALA A 257 19.77 -3.36 7.75
CA ALA A 257 18.81 -3.87 6.79
C ALA A 257 17.89 -2.76 6.27
N ASP A 258 17.50 -2.87 5.02
CA ASP A 258 16.58 -1.93 4.37
C ASP A 258 15.14 -2.44 4.41
N ALA A 259 14.95 -3.75 4.44
CA ALA A 259 13.65 -4.40 4.55
C ALA A 259 13.77 -5.81 5.14
N VAL A 260 12.67 -6.29 5.70
CA VAL A 260 12.46 -7.68 6.10
C VAL A 260 11.45 -8.29 5.15
N LEU A 261 11.73 -9.50 4.65
CA LEU A 261 10.78 -10.30 3.89
C LEU A 261 10.28 -11.44 4.77
N ALA A 262 9.02 -11.34 5.18
CA ALA A 262 8.34 -12.38 5.94
C ALA A 262 7.61 -13.34 4.99
N MET A 263 7.49 -14.60 5.38
CA MET A 263 6.84 -15.62 4.58
C MET A 263 5.32 -15.53 4.62
N TYR A 264 4.76 -15.05 5.73
CA TYR A 264 3.33 -14.90 5.91
C TYR A 264 2.98 -13.73 6.85
N HIS A 265 1.71 -13.34 6.80
CA HIS A 265 1.18 -12.16 7.46
C HIS A 265 1.55 -12.05 8.95
N ASP A 266 1.18 -13.06 9.75
CA ASP A 266 1.38 -13.01 11.20
C ASP A 266 2.83 -13.30 11.64
N GLN A 267 3.74 -13.58 10.70
CA GLN A 267 5.17 -13.68 11.00
C GLN A 267 5.82 -12.30 11.17
N GLY A 268 5.42 -11.33 10.36
CA GLY A 268 6.04 -10.00 10.32
C GLY A 268 5.22 -8.89 10.96
N LEU A 269 3.91 -8.90 10.79
CA LEU A 269 3.06 -7.78 11.19
C LEU A 269 2.89 -7.57 12.70
N PRO A 270 2.87 -8.60 13.55
CA PRO A 270 2.81 -8.38 15.01
C PRO A 270 3.99 -7.56 15.54
N VAL A 271 5.19 -7.81 15.01
CA VAL A 271 6.39 -7.05 15.43
C VAL A 271 6.30 -5.60 14.94
N LEU A 272 5.94 -5.37 13.69
CA LEU A 272 5.83 -4.03 13.12
C LEU A 272 4.75 -3.20 13.82
N LYS A 273 3.61 -3.81 14.13
CA LYS A 273 2.49 -3.11 14.79
C LYS A 273 2.70 -2.88 16.28
N TYR A 274 3.62 -3.62 16.91
CA TYR A 274 3.98 -3.41 18.31
C TYR A 274 4.84 -2.17 18.50
N GLN A 275 5.70 -1.84 17.55
CA GLN A 275 6.48 -0.61 17.51
C GLN A 275 5.60 0.59 17.12
#